data_8f20638ee4f162f9ae205f2d38e3f937
#
_entry.id   8f20638ee4f162f9ae205f2d38e3f937
#
_cell.length_a   1.000
_cell.length_b   1.000
_cell.length_c   1.000
_cell.angle_alpha   90.00
_cell.angle_beta   90.00
_cell.angle_gamma   90.00
#
_symmetry.space_group_name_H-M   'P 1'
#
loop_
_entity.id
_entity.type
_entity.pdbx_description
1 polymer ?
#
loop_
_entity_poly.entity_id
_entity_poly.type
_entity_poly.pdbx_seq_one_letter_code
_entity_poly.pdbx_strand_id
1 'polypeptide(L)'
;MNKDKIIEALDIGTIEWRRHALERMLERDISRLEVKITLRNGEIIETYETDVPFESALFFYIDLKPIHVVASLDEATKTIYIITAYIPSSTHFCEDLKTRR
;
A
#
# COMPACT_ATOMS: atom_id res chain seq x y z
N MET A 1 -6.51 -9.20 -5.41
CA MET A 1 -5.59 -9.46 -4.27
C MET A 1 -6.39 -9.75 -3.01
N ASN A 2 -5.96 -10.72 -2.24
CA ASN A 2 -6.66 -11.16 -1.04
C ASN A 2 -6.05 -10.51 0.20
N LYS A 3 -6.86 -9.82 0.99
CA LYS A 3 -6.42 -9.12 2.20
C LYS A 3 -5.84 -10.08 3.24
N ASP A 4 -6.40 -11.28 3.37
CA ASP A 4 -5.90 -12.28 4.32
C ASP A 4 -4.48 -12.72 3.97
N LYS A 5 -4.14 -12.78 2.69
CA LYS A 5 -2.78 -13.12 2.23
C LYS A 5 -1.80 -12.00 2.54
N ILE A 6 -2.24 -10.76 2.47
CA ILE A 6 -1.42 -9.60 2.88
C ILE A 6 -1.14 -9.67 4.38
N ILE A 7 -2.16 -9.94 5.19
CA ILE A 7 -1.99 -10.05 6.64
C ILE A 7 -1.05 -11.20 6.99
N GLU A 8 -1.19 -12.35 6.33
CA GLU A 8 -0.29 -13.48 6.51
C GLU A 8 1.16 -13.08 6.22
N ALA A 9 1.38 -12.38 5.11
CA ALA A 9 2.73 -11.94 4.73
C ALA A 9 3.29 -10.90 5.71
N LEU A 10 2.44 -10.03 6.29
CA LEU A 10 2.85 -9.11 7.32
C LEU A 10 3.31 -9.83 8.60
N ASP A 11 2.65 -10.93 8.93
CA ASP A 11 2.92 -11.66 10.17
C ASP A 11 4.11 -12.62 10.05
N ILE A 12 4.22 -13.34 8.94
CA ILE A 12 5.24 -14.40 8.80
C ILE A 12 6.10 -14.30 7.55
N GLY A 13 5.85 -13.31 6.71
CA GLY A 13 6.62 -13.10 5.49
C GLY A 13 7.63 -11.99 5.61
N THR A 14 7.96 -11.41 4.46
CA THR A 14 8.98 -10.38 4.33
C THR A 14 8.40 -9.16 3.61
N ILE A 15 8.89 -7.97 3.96
CA ILE A 15 8.54 -6.75 3.24
C ILE A 15 9.80 -6.22 2.57
N GLU A 16 9.71 -6.03 1.25
CA GLU A 16 10.75 -5.41 0.45
C GLU A 16 10.43 -3.92 0.28
N TRP A 17 11.26 -3.08 0.85
CA TRP A 17 11.14 -1.63 0.78
C TRP A 17 11.98 -1.13 -0.39
N ARG A 18 11.34 -0.83 -1.51
CA ARG A 18 12.07 -0.31 -2.66
C ARG A 18 12.66 1.06 -2.33
N ARG A 19 13.84 1.34 -2.88
CA ARG A 19 14.55 2.59 -2.61
C ARG A 19 13.68 3.81 -2.91
N HIS A 20 13.03 3.83 -4.07
CA HIS A 20 12.14 4.94 -4.44
C HIS A 20 10.99 5.10 -3.47
N ALA A 21 10.41 4.00 -3.00
CA ALA A 21 9.34 4.06 -2.01
C ALA A 21 9.83 4.69 -0.71
N LEU A 22 10.99 4.29 -0.22
CA LEU A 22 11.58 4.86 1.00
C LEU A 22 11.89 6.35 0.85
N GLU A 23 12.42 6.75 -0.30
CA GLU A 23 12.71 8.16 -0.58
C GLU A 23 11.43 9.01 -0.58
N ARG A 24 10.37 8.52 -1.23
CA ARG A 24 9.09 9.21 -1.26
C ARG A 24 8.43 9.28 0.10
N MET A 25 8.52 8.20 0.86
CA MET A 25 8.00 8.16 2.23
C MET A 25 8.70 9.21 3.10
N LEU A 26 10.01 9.31 2.98
CA LEU A 26 10.79 10.30 3.73
C LEU A 26 10.37 11.73 3.37
N GLU A 27 10.25 12.03 2.08
CA GLU A 27 9.80 13.33 1.60
C GLU A 27 8.40 13.70 2.09
N ARG A 28 7.54 12.70 2.26
CA ARG A 28 6.13 12.87 2.61
C ARG A 28 5.83 12.65 4.09
N ASP A 29 6.85 12.40 4.88
CA ASP A 29 6.73 12.11 6.31
C ASP A 29 5.80 10.93 6.58
N ILE A 30 5.99 9.85 5.85
CA ILE A 30 5.28 8.59 6.05
C ILE A 30 6.27 7.56 6.59
N SER A 31 5.98 6.98 7.75
CA SER A 31 6.84 5.99 8.38
C SER A 31 6.55 4.58 7.86
N ARG A 32 7.51 3.68 8.07
CA ARG A 32 7.31 2.26 7.76
C ARG A 32 6.16 1.68 8.57
N LEU A 33 6.03 2.09 9.82
CA LEU A 33 4.92 1.63 10.68
C LEU A 33 3.56 2.06 10.11
N GLU A 34 3.45 3.30 9.63
CA GLU A 34 2.22 3.80 9.02
C GLU A 34 1.85 2.99 7.77
N VAL A 35 2.84 2.59 6.97
CA VAL A 35 2.61 1.74 5.81
C VAL A 35 2.10 0.36 6.25
N LYS A 36 2.73 -0.24 7.26
CA LYS A 36 2.30 -1.55 7.78
C LYS A 36 0.87 -1.50 8.34
N ILE A 37 0.54 -0.45 9.08
CA ILE A 37 -0.80 -0.26 9.62
C ILE A 37 -1.82 -0.11 8.48
N THR A 38 -1.47 0.63 7.43
CA THR A 38 -2.34 0.80 6.26
C THR A 38 -2.59 -0.53 5.56
N LEU A 39 -1.56 -1.35 5.39
CA LEU A 39 -1.72 -2.68 4.79
C LEU A 39 -2.58 -3.60 5.65
N ARG A 40 -2.45 -3.53 6.97
CA ARG A 40 -3.18 -4.40 7.90
C ARG A 40 -4.63 -3.98 8.08
N ASN A 41 -4.84 -2.71 8.37
CA ASN A 41 -6.17 -2.19 8.78
C ASN A 41 -6.93 -1.51 7.66
N GLY A 42 -6.25 -1.14 6.58
CA GLY A 42 -6.85 -0.42 5.48
C GLY A 42 -7.66 -1.32 4.55
N GLU A 43 -8.38 -0.69 3.65
CA GLU A 43 -9.15 -1.39 2.62
C GLU A 43 -8.45 -1.31 1.27
N ILE A 44 -8.67 -2.32 0.44
CA ILE A 44 -8.20 -2.31 -0.95
C ILE A 44 -9.25 -1.55 -1.75
N ILE A 45 -8.85 -0.44 -2.37
CA ILE A 45 -9.77 0.41 -3.14
C ILE A 45 -9.56 0.30 -4.65
N GLU A 46 -8.39 -0.19 -5.09
CA GLU A 46 -8.11 -0.45 -6.52
C GLU A 46 -7.20 -1.68 -6.59
N THR A 47 -7.33 -2.43 -7.68
CA THR A 47 -6.45 -3.54 -7.98
C THR A 47 -5.88 -3.38 -9.39
N TYR A 48 -4.64 -3.81 -9.58
CA TYR A 48 -3.92 -3.72 -10.84
C TYR A 48 -3.49 -5.12 -11.23
N GLU A 49 -4.44 -5.91 -11.72
CA GLU A 49 -4.27 -7.34 -11.96
C GLU A 49 -3.27 -7.66 -13.07
N THR A 50 -3.04 -6.71 -13.97
CA THR A 50 -2.11 -6.91 -15.08
C THR A 50 -0.68 -6.47 -14.76
N ASP A 51 -0.43 -5.95 -13.56
CA ASP A 51 0.93 -5.58 -13.16
C ASP A 51 1.82 -6.81 -13.09
N VAL A 52 3.06 -6.65 -13.54
CA VAL A 52 4.04 -7.72 -13.52
C VAL A 52 5.25 -7.29 -12.68
N PRO A 53 5.95 -8.23 -12.06
CA PRO A 53 5.73 -9.68 -12.06
C PRO A 53 4.57 -10.15 -11.19
N PHE A 54 4.01 -9.30 -10.35
CA PHE A 54 2.92 -9.64 -9.45
C PHE A 54 1.81 -8.60 -9.49
N GLU A 55 0.59 -9.05 -9.24
CA GLU A 55 -0.55 -8.16 -9.06
C GLU A 55 -0.27 -7.14 -7.96
N SER A 56 -0.70 -5.89 -8.18
CA SER A 56 -0.61 -4.81 -7.19
C SER A 56 -1.98 -4.38 -6.74
N ALA A 57 -2.04 -3.70 -5.61
CA ALA A 57 -3.28 -3.12 -5.11
C ALA A 57 -2.98 -1.79 -4.41
N LEU A 58 -4.00 -0.94 -4.39
CA LEU A 58 -3.97 0.34 -3.67
C LEU A 58 -4.75 0.16 -2.37
N PHE A 59 -4.06 0.37 -1.25
CA PHE A 59 -4.62 0.28 0.10
C PHE A 59 -4.85 1.67 0.65
N PHE A 60 -5.94 1.84 1.39
CA PHE A 60 -6.32 3.11 1.98
C PHE A 60 -6.66 2.96 3.45
N TYR A 61 -6.10 3.83 4.30
CA TYR A 61 -6.41 3.89 5.71
C TYR A 61 -6.30 5.32 6.22
N ILE A 62 -7.15 5.69 7.16
CA ILE A 62 -7.05 6.96 7.87
C ILE A 62 -6.83 6.64 9.34
N ASP A 63 -5.71 7.10 9.89
CA ASP A 63 -5.44 7.11 11.32
C ASP A 63 -5.29 8.59 11.72
N LEU A 64 -4.07 9.07 11.88
CA LEU A 64 -3.83 10.51 12.10
C LEU A 64 -3.94 11.29 10.79
N LYS A 65 -3.63 10.66 9.69
CA LYS A 65 -3.72 11.23 8.34
C LYS A 65 -4.14 10.14 7.35
N PRO A 66 -4.76 10.51 6.23
CA PRO A 66 -5.09 9.53 5.20
C PRO A 66 -3.82 9.08 4.49
N ILE A 67 -3.69 7.79 4.24
CA ILE A 67 -2.52 7.23 3.55
C ILE A 67 -2.99 6.26 2.50
N HIS A 68 -2.40 6.38 1.31
CA HIS A 68 -2.51 5.41 0.23
C HIS A 68 -1.18 4.65 0.12
N VAL A 69 -1.25 3.34 0.02
CA VAL A 69 -0.08 2.48 -0.21
C VAL A 69 -0.36 1.60 -1.42
N VAL A 70 0.56 1.59 -2.37
CA VAL A 70 0.53 0.64 -3.49
C VAL A 70 1.54 -0.45 -3.19
N ALA A 71 1.08 -1.69 -3.15
CA ALA A 71 1.93 -2.84 -2.86
C ALA A 71 1.57 -4.03 -3.74
N SER A 72 2.58 -4.86 -4.03
CA SER A 72 2.40 -6.16 -4.69
C SER A 72 2.70 -7.27 -3.71
N LEU A 73 2.19 -8.47 -4.00
CA LEU A 73 2.42 -9.63 -3.18
C LEU A 73 2.88 -10.81 -4.04
N ASP A 74 4.01 -11.41 -3.67
CA ASP A 74 4.40 -12.73 -4.13
C ASP A 74 3.87 -13.75 -3.11
N GLU A 75 2.77 -14.41 -3.43
CA GLU A 75 2.14 -15.36 -2.50
C GLU A 75 3.02 -16.57 -2.22
N ALA A 76 3.84 -16.99 -3.18
CA ALA A 76 4.69 -18.16 -3.04
C ALA A 76 5.76 -17.97 -1.97
N THR A 77 6.36 -16.77 -1.91
CA THR A 77 7.41 -16.45 -0.94
C THR A 77 6.91 -15.63 0.24
N LYS A 78 5.65 -15.22 0.21
CA LYS A 78 5.03 -14.30 1.19
C LYS A 78 5.83 -13.01 1.32
N THR A 79 6.21 -12.44 0.17
CA THR A 79 6.94 -11.19 0.10
C THR A 79 6.03 -10.07 -0.38
N ILE A 80 5.96 -8.99 0.41
CA ILE A 80 5.24 -7.78 0.03
C ILE A 80 6.25 -6.79 -0.52
N TYR A 81 5.99 -6.25 -1.70
CA TYR A 81 6.82 -5.21 -2.31
C TYR A 81 6.10 -3.88 -2.20
N ILE A 82 6.70 -2.93 -1.47
CA ILE A 82 6.13 -1.58 -1.35
C ILE A 82 6.55 -0.78 -2.57
N ILE A 83 5.58 -0.44 -3.40
CA ILE A 83 5.82 0.29 -4.66
C ILE A 83 5.84 1.79 -4.40
N THR A 84 4.84 2.30 -3.68
CA THR A 84 4.79 3.70 -3.29
C THR A 84 3.82 3.91 -2.12
N ALA A 85 3.97 5.04 -1.45
CA ALA A 85 3.04 5.49 -0.41
C ALA A 85 2.94 7.01 -0.51
N TYR A 86 1.73 7.53 -0.36
CA TYR A 86 1.50 8.97 -0.46
C TYR A 86 0.24 9.39 0.32
N ILE A 87 0.13 10.69 0.55
CA ILE A 87 -1.08 11.29 1.11
C ILE A 87 -1.99 11.60 -0.08
N PRO A 88 -3.20 11.01 -0.14
CA PRO A 88 -4.11 11.27 -1.25
C PRO A 88 -4.56 12.74 -1.25
N SER A 89 -4.67 13.32 -2.44
CA SER A 89 -5.09 14.71 -2.60
C SER A 89 -6.47 14.80 -3.23
N SER A 90 -7.20 15.87 -2.91
CA SER A 90 -8.49 16.14 -3.51
C SER A 90 -8.40 16.48 -5.00
N THR A 91 -7.19 16.72 -5.51
CA THR A 91 -6.95 16.95 -6.94
C THR A 91 -7.16 15.67 -7.75
N HIS A 92 -6.73 14.53 -7.22
CA HIS A 92 -6.76 13.24 -7.91
C HIS A 92 -7.90 12.34 -7.43
N PHE A 93 -8.42 12.60 -6.24
CA PHE A 93 -9.47 11.78 -5.63
C PHE A 93 -10.65 12.66 -5.21
N CYS A 94 -11.84 12.06 -5.15
CA CYS A 94 -13.02 12.72 -4.61
C CYS A 94 -12.84 12.94 -3.10
N GLU A 95 -13.81 13.57 -2.45
CA GLU A 95 -13.73 13.89 -1.02
C GLU A 95 -13.55 12.68 -0.12
N ASP A 96 -14.04 11.51 -0.57
CA ASP A 96 -13.85 10.25 0.16
C ASP A 96 -12.40 9.75 0.11
N LEU A 97 -11.56 10.33 -0.76
CA LEU A 97 -10.17 9.97 -0.98
C LEU A 97 -9.98 8.53 -1.48
N LYS A 98 -11.02 7.91 -1.97
CA LYS A 98 -11.02 6.54 -2.50
C LYS A 98 -11.36 6.51 -3.99
N THR A 99 -12.24 7.37 -4.43
CA THR A 99 -12.74 7.40 -5.80
C THR A 99 -11.91 8.41 -6.58
N ARG A 100 -11.35 7.98 -7.72
CA ARG A 100 -10.61 8.89 -8.58
C ARG A 100 -11.55 9.89 -9.24
N ARG A 101 -11.07 11.11 -9.37
CA ARG A 101 -11.80 12.15 -10.09
C ARG A 101 -11.78 11.90 -11.59
#